data_293068bd3f351eb8fb7f40447f372a5c
#
_entry.id   293068bd3f351eb8fb7f40447f372a5c
#
_cell.length_a   1.000
_cell.length_b   1.000
_cell.length_c   1.000
_cell.angle_alpha   90.00
_cell.angle_beta   90.00
_cell.angle_gamma   90.00
#
_symmetry.space_group_name_H-M   'P 1'
#
loop_
_entity.id
_entity.type
_entity.pdbx_description
1 polymer ?
#
loop_
_entity_poly.entity_id
_entity_poly.type
_entity_poly.pdbx_seq_one_letter_code
_entity_poly.pdbx_strand_id
1 'polypeptide(L)'
;MTMRFAVLLFLTPLAALAQYDVLITNGKVYDGAANPWSYADIGIKGDTIVAVGKLAGATAVTRIDAQGMAVAPGFIDIHSHGGHGLEAVPTAENYLREGVTTMVEGPDGSSHVPLKPFFDKLTAHPVSINVASFIGHGTVRTQVIGLVNRQATPEELDKMRALVRQGMLDGAVGLSTGLFYVPANYANTEEVIALAKVVGPMGGFHESHMRDESDNILDAVRETIRIGEEGGLPTQITHHKIVGTRNWGRSAQTLKLVEEARARGIDVSIDQYPYTATSTGLAALFPQWSQEGGQKSLVERLSAPQTRAKIKAEIVSNLAEGRGGGDPKNVVIVTCGFDKSLAGKSLRQLTEERGVPVTFENAAETAIALQTRGSCGAVYHAIGEPDVEQIMKSPYTMIASDGDIPVFGQTAPHPRSYGTFARVLGVYVRERHVISMEEAIHKMSGMPAARLQLPDRGLIKIGMKADVVVFDPAKVIDKATFEKPHQYSEGFRDVLVNGKLALRDGKVTEERAGRVVYGPAYRPN
;
A
#
# COMPACT_ATOMS: atom_id res chain seq x y z
N MET A 1 -17.05 54.53 -67.72
CA MET A 1 -16.88 54.65 -66.25
C MET A 1 -16.98 53.28 -65.68
N THR A 2 -15.89 52.53 -65.54
CA THR A 2 -15.78 51.14 -65.17
C THR A 2 -15.36 51.03 -63.70
N MET A 3 -16.31 50.65 -62.85
CA MET A 3 -16.10 50.51 -61.41
C MET A 3 -15.45 49.12 -61.14
N ARG A 4 -14.18 49.11 -60.71
CA ARG A 4 -13.47 47.92 -60.27
C ARG A 4 -13.84 47.64 -58.78
N PHE A 5 -14.52 46.54 -58.54
CA PHE A 5 -14.72 46.01 -57.17
C PHE A 5 -13.44 45.22 -56.76
N ALA A 6 -12.76 45.73 -55.73
CA ALA A 6 -11.71 44.97 -55.05
C ALA A 6 -12.33 44.05 -54.01
N VAL A 7 -12.24 42.74 -54.20
CA VAL A 7 -12.59 41.72 -53.20
C VAL A 7 -11.43 41.58 -52.22
N LEU A 8 -11.57 42.09 -51.00
CA LEU A 8 -10.67 41.80 -49.90
C LEU A 8 -10.99 40.40 -49.34
N LEU A 9 -10.15 39.40 -49.65
CA LEU A 9 -10.16 38.12 -48.95
C LEU A 9 -9.59 38.33 -47.54
N PHE A 10 -10.44 38.27 -46.52
CA PHE A 10 -10.02 38.12 -45.13
C PHE A 10 -9.56 36.66 -44.92
N LEU A 11 -8.26 36.43 -44.97
CA LEU A 11 -7.66 35.21 -44.44
C LEU A 11 -7.76 35.23 -42.90
N THR A 12 -8.81 34.63 -42.37
CA THR A 12 -8.84 34.28 -40.93
C THR A 12 -7.76 33.23 -40.69
N PRO A 13 -6.79 33.46 -39.76
CA PRO A 13 -5.82 32.43 -39.45
C PRO A 13 -6.58 31.23 -38.85
N LEU A 14 -6.56 30.09 -39.57
CA LEU A 14 -6.94 28.83 -38.97
C LEU A 14 -5.99 28.62 -37.76
N ALA A 15 -6.49 28.80 -36.54
CA ALA A 15 -5.76 28.38 -35.36
C ALA A 15 -5.48 26.90 -35.53
N ALA A 16 -4.23 26.52 -35.80
CA ALA A 16 -3.84 25.11 -35.87
C ALA A 16 -4.17 24.48 -34.50
N LEU A 17 -5.13 23.56 -34.49
CA LEU A 17 -5.47 22.79 -33.28
C LEU A 17 -4.18 22.09 -32.79
N ALA A 18 -3.87 22.21 -31.53
CA ALA A 18 -2.73 21.53 -30.92
C ALA A 18 -2.82 20.01 -31.17
N GLN A 19 -1.69 19.42 -31.57
CA GLN A 19 -1.63 17.99 -31.90
C GLN A 19 -1.85 17.12 -30.67
N TYR A 20 -1.39 17.59 -29.49
CA TYR A 20 -1.51 16.91 -28.21
C TYR A 20 -2.11 17.83 -27.14
N ASP A 21 -2.78 17.25 -26.14
CA ASP A 21 -3.19 18.00 -24.96
C ASP A 21 -1.99 18.26 -24.06
N VAL A 22 -1.15 17.22 -23.86
CA VAL A 22 0.13 17.32 -23.16
C VAL A 22 1.24 16.71 -24.01
N LEU A 23 2.37 17.38 -24.07
CA LEU A 23 3.61 16.90 -24.70
C LEU A 23 4.76 17.00 -23.69
N ILE A 24 5.29 15.84 -23.27
CA ILE A 24 6.49 15.75 -22.45
C ILE A 24 7.68 15.55 -23.38
N THR A 25 8.70 16.41 -23.27
CA THR A 25 9.88 16.40 -24.16
C THR A 25 11.17 16.26 -23.37
N ASN A 26 12.24 15.80 -24.04
CA ASN A 26 13.60 15.74 -23.49
C ASN A 26 13.71 14.86 -22.22
N GLY A 27 12.90 13.80 -22.10
CA GLY A 27 12.91 12.90 -20.94
C GLY A 27 13.83 11.70 -21.12
N LYS A 28 14.45 11.22 -20.03
CA LYS A 28 14.93 9.85 -19.90
C LYS A 28 13.73 8.97 -19.56
N VAL A 29 13.20 8.28 -20.57
CA VAL A 29 11.99 7.47 -20.42
C VAL A 29 12.35 6.08 -19.93
N TYR A 30 11.82 5.70 -18.78
CA TYR A 30 11.77 4.36 -18.22
C TYR A 30 10.40 3.78 -18.52
N ASP A 31 10.32 2.67 -19.24
CA ASP A 31 9.05 2.18 -19.76
C ASP A 31 8.17 1.40 -18.76
N GLY A 32 8.72 1.08 -17.58
CA GLY A 32 8.04 0.27 -16.55
C GLY A 32 8.18 -1.25 -16.72
N ALA A 33 8.86 -1.71 -17.78
CA ALA A 33 9.08 -3.14 -18.07
C ALA A 33 10.49 -3.63 -17.75
N ALA A 34 11.25 -2.85 -16.96
CA ALA A 34 12.67 -3.08 -16.66
C ALA A 34 13.61 -3.06 -17.88
N ASN A 35 13.18 -2.51 -19.02
CA ASN A 35 14.07 -2.25 -20.15
C ASN A 35 15.00 -1.07 -19.85
N PRO A 36 16.21 -1.00 -20.48
CA PRO A 36 17.06 0.16 -20.38
C PRO A 36 16.33 1.43 -20.84
N TRP A 37 16.54 2.52 -20.10
CA TRP A 37 15.96 3.82 -20.45
C TRP A 37 16.37 4.32 -21.85
N SER A 38 15.52 5.15 -22.45
CA SER A 38 15.81 5.82 -23.72
C SER A 38 15.39 7.30 -23.69
N TYR A 39 16.02 8.14 -24.52
CA TYR A 39 15.51 9.50 -24.73
C TYR A 39 14.30 9.46 -25.67
N ALA A 40 13.16 9.91 -25.21
CA ALA A 40 11.94 10.02 -25.98
C ALA A 40 11.05 11.16 -25.50
N ASP A 41 10.16 11.60 -26.40
CA ASP A 41 9.05 12.49 -26.10
C ASP A 41 7.76 11.66 -25.96
N ILE A 42 6.80 12.16 -25.20
CA ILE A 42 5.51 11.49 -24.95
C ILE A 42 4.38 12.45 -25.30
N GLY A 43 3.57 12.07 -26.29
CA GLY A 43 2.35 12.79 -26.69
C GLY A 43 1.11 12.17 -26.06
N ILE A 44 0.30 13.00 -25.39
CA ILE A 44 -0.90 12.59 -24.66
C ILE A 44 -2.13 13.30 -25.26
N LYS A 45 -3.21 12.54 -25.45
CA LYS A 45 -4.54 13.04 -25.82
C LYS A 45 -5.59 12.51 -24.87
N GLY A 46 -6.39 13.39 -24.27
CA GLY A 46 -7.32 13.01 -23.21
C GLY A 46 -6.58 12.34 -22.06
N ASP A 47 -6.95 11.11 -21.79
CA ASP A 47 -6.35 10.29 -20.73
C ASP A 47 -5.36 9.23 -21.26
N THR A 48 -4.94 9.32 -22.55
CA THR A 48 -4.23 8.23 -23.23
C THR A 48 -2.90 8.71 -23.81
N ILE A 49 -1.85 7.92 -23.67
CA ILE A 49 -0.58 8.07 -24.37
C ILE A 49 -0.79 7.68 -25.84
N VAL A 50 -0.66 8.63 -26.77
CA VAL A 50 -0.92 8.40 -28.19
C VAL A 50 0.35 8.39 -29.03
N ALA A 51 1.48 8.85 -28.47
CA ALA A 51 2.77 8.82 -29.16
C ALA A 51 3.92 8.70 -28.16
N VAL A 52 4.95 7.92 -28.53
CA VAL A 52 6.23 7.81 -27.83
C VAL A 52 7.34 7.76 -28.87
N GLY A 53 8.34 8.64 -28.75
CA GLY A 53 9.46 8.72 -29.69
C GLY A 53 9.95 10.14 -29.88
N LYS A 54 10.55 10.44 -31.03
CA LYS A 54 10.99 11.81 -31.39
C LYS A 54 9.81 12.58 -31.98
N LEU A 55 9.31 13.58 -31.26
CA LEU A 55 8.16 14.40 -31.64
C LEU A 55 8.55 15.85 -31.91
N ALA A 56 9.72 16.03 -32.56
CA ALA A 56 10.23 17.36 -32.90
C ALA A 56 9.21 18.15 -33.78
N GLY A 57 8.92 19.40 -33.38
CA GLY A 57 7.96 20.26 -34.08
C GLY A 57 6.50 20.01 -33.74
N ALA A 58 6.16 18.99 -32.92
CA ALA A 58 4.81 18.76 -32.48
C ALA A 58 4.29 19.90 -31.60
N THR A 59 2.99 20.20 -31.72
CA THR A 59 2.29 21.22 -30.93
C THR A 59 1.47 20.61 -29.81
N ALA A 60 1.36 21.29 -28.68
CA ALA A 60 0.55 20.84 -27.55
C ALA A 60 -0.07 22.02 -26.81
N VAL A 61 -1.21 21.79 -26.14
CA VAL A 61 -1.82 22.77 -25.22
C VAL A 61 -0.89 23.01 -24.03
N THR A 62 -0.38 21.92 -23.44
CA THR A 62 0.60 21.96 -22.33
C THR A 62 1.88 21.27 -22.78
N ARG A 63 3.01 21.96 -22.60
CA ARG A 63 4.34 21.39 -22.83
C ARG A 63 5.08 21.27 -21.51
N ILE A 64 5.68 20.11 -21.29
CA ILE A 64 6.52 19.78 -20.14
C ILE A 64 7.91 19.45 -20.70
N ASP A 65 8.89 20.32 -20.51
CA ASP A 65 10.28 19.99 -20.80
C ASP A 65 10.88 19.23 -19.62
N ALA A 66 11.13 17.95 -19.79
CA ALA A 66 11.70 17.11 -18.73
C ALA A 66 13.18 17.41 -18.43
N GLN A 67 13.88 18.13 -19.31
CA GLN A 67 15.27 18.60 -19.08
C GLN A 67 16.24 17.45 -18.71
N GLY A 68 16.05 16.27 -19.29
CA GLY A 68 16.85 15.08 -19.01
C GLY A 68 16.47 14.35 -17.72
N MET A 69 15.44 14.79 -16.99
CA MET A 69 14.89 14.07 -15.84
C MET A 69 14.30 12.72 -16.24
N ALA A 70 14.11 11.85 -15.27
CA ALA A 70 13.40 10.60 -15.45
C ALA A 70 11.91 10.84 -15.74
N VAL A 71 11.39 10.14 -16.74
CA VAL A 71 9.96 10.06 -17.05
C VAL A 71 9.59 8.59 -16.98
N ALA A 72 8.62 8.26 -16.12
CA ALA A 72 8.23 6.88 -15.84
C ALA A 72 6.70 6.75 -15.77
N PRO A 73 6.14 5.53 -15.80
CA PRO A 73 4.74 5.32 -15.48
C PRO A 73 4.46 5.80 -14.06
N GLY A 74 3.26 6.29 -13.82
CA GLY A 74 2.78 6.55 -12.47
C GLY A 74 2.84 5.29 -11.61
N PHE A 75 3.29 5.44 -10.37
CA PHE A 75 3.46 4.30 -9.48
C PHE A 75 2.12 3.79 -8.97
N ILE A 76 2.05 2.48 -8.76
CA ILE A 76 0.89 1.75 -8.26
C ILE A 76 1.23 1.20 -6.88
N ASP A 77 0.62 1.75 -5.86
CA ASP A 77 0.72 1.23 -4.50
C ASP A 77 -0.28 0.08 -4.33
N ILE A 78 0.22 -1.15 -4.40
CA ILE A 78 -0.61 -2.36 -4.39
C ILE A 78 -1.11 -2.74 -2.99
N HIS A 79 -0.61 -2.08 -1.95
CA HIS A 79 -0.98 -2.31 -0.56
C HIS A 79 -1.01 -0.98 0.21
N SER A 80 -2.22 -0.45 0.45
CA SER A 80 -2.42 0.86 1.06
C SER A 80 -3.61 0.85 2.02
N HIS A 81 -3.48 1.54 3.14
CA HIS A 81 -4.55 1.84 4.11
C HIS A 81 -5.16 3.24 3.90
N GLY A 82 -4.83 3.92 2.79
CA GLY A 82 -5.20 5.30 2.53
C GLY A 82 -6.70 5.56 2.31
N GLY A 83 -7.52 4.52 2.10
CA GLY A 83 -8.94 4.68 1.78
C GLY A 83 -9.73 5.52 2.76
N HIS A 84 -9.47 5.36 4.05
CA HIS A 84 -10.12 6.16 5.09
C HIS A 84 -9.69 7.63 5.12
N GLY A 85 -8.48 7.93 4.64
CA GLY A 85 -7.93 9.29 4.62
C GLY A 85 -8.43 10.15 3.47
N LEU A 86 -8.91 9.53 2.38
CA LEU A 86 -9.32 10.23 1.15
C LEU A 86 -10.46 11.23 1.35
N GLU A 87 -11.35 11.00 2.31
CA GLU A 87 -12.43 11.94 2.62
C GLU A 87 -11.89 13.26 3.19
N ALA A 88 -10.90 13.18 4.07
CA ALA A 88 -10.28 14.35 4.69
C ALA A 88 -9.22 15.00 3.80
N VAL A 89 -8.52 14.21 2.98
CA VAL A 89 -7.41 14.64 2.11
C VAL A 89 -7.63 14.09 0.69
N PRO A 90 -8.62 14.60 -0.05
CA PRO A 90 -8.95 14.10 -1.40
C PRO A 90 -7.84 14.35 -2.42
N THR A 91 -6.87 15.19 -2.10
CA THR A 91 -5.66 15.39 -2.91
C THR A 91 -4.71 14.21 -2.88
N ALA A 92 -4.74 13.38 -1.82
CA ALA A 92 -3.72 12.36 -1.55
C ALA A 92 -2.29 12.92 -1.75
N GLU A 93 -2.02 14.14 -1.23
CA GLU A 93 -0.80 14.90 -1.53
C GLU A 93 0.47 14.11 -1.19
N ASN A 94 0.46 13.36 -0.08
CA ASN A 94 1.59 12.53 0.30
C ASN A 94 1.92 11.50 -0.79
N TYR A 95 0.94 10.86 -1.40
CA TYR A 95 1.12 9.90 -2.50
C TYR A 95 1.55 10.56 -3.81
N LEU A 96 0.93 11.69 -4.19
CA LEU A 96 1.35 12.42 -5.39
C LEU A 96 2.81 12.85 -5.33
N ARG A 97 3.29 13.27 -4.14
CA ARG A 97 4.68 13.67 -3.92
C ARG A 97 5.68 12.52 -3.87
N GLU A 98 5.18 11.28 -3.97
CA GLU A 98 5.97 10.07 -4.15
C GLU A 98 5.81 9.45 -5.55
N GLY A 99 5.04 10.11 -6.42
CA GLY A 99 4.77 9.61 -7.78
C GLY A 99 3.67 8.57 -7.86
N VAL A 100 2.93 8.31 -6.79
CA VAL A 100 1.82 7.34 -6.78
C VAL A 100 0.61 7.95 -7.48
N THR A 101 0.09 7.24 -8.47
CA THR A 101 -1.08 7.61 -9.27
C THR A 101 -2.26 6.67 -9.06
N THR A 102 -2.00 5.48 -8.50
CA THR A 102 -3.01 4.46 -8.21
C THR A 102 -2.69 3.79 -6.88
N MET A 103 -3.70 3.60 -6.04
CA MET A 103 -3.58 2.81 -4.81
C MET A 103 -4.62 1.69 -4.76
N VAL A 104 -4.28 0.61 -4.06
CA VAL A 104 -5.19 -0.49 -3.74
C VAL A 104 -5.46 -0.48 -2.24
N GLU A 105 -6.70 -0.25 -1.88
CA GLU A 105 -7.19 -0.17 -0.51
C GLU A 105 -7.85 -1.48 -0.08
N GLY A 106 -8.14 -1.62 1.20
CA GLY A 106 -8.78 -2.82 1.75
C GLY A 106 -7.85 -4.02 1.93
N PRO A 107 -6.52 -3.83 2.18
CA PRO A 107 -5.60 -4.92 2.46
C PRO A 107 -5.85 -5.53 3.84
N ASP A 108 -5.04 -6.55 4.20
CA ASP A 108 -4.99 -7.16 5.54
C ASP A 108 -6.35 -7.68 6.04
N GLY A 109 -7.24 -8.04 5.12
CA GLY A 109 -8.56 -8.56 5.46
C GLY A 109 -9.57 -7.52 5.93
N SER A 110 -9.26 -6.23 5.83
CA SER A 110 -10.12 -5.13 6.27
C SER A 110 -10.55 -4.27 5.08
N SER A 111 -11.82 -4.30 4.70
CA SER A 111 -12.34 -3.51 3.58
C SER A 111 -13.76 -3.01 3.85
N HIS A 112 -14.25 -2.14 2.98
CA HIS A 112 -15.68 -1.82 2.91
C HIS A 112 -16.47 -3.05 2.46
N VAL A 113 -17.57 -3.37 3.14
CA VAL A 113 -18.51 -4.45 2.78
C VAL A 113 -19.94 -3.95 3.04
N PRO A 114 -20.77 -3.70 2.02
CA PRO A 114 -20.49 -3.84 0.59
C PRO A 114 -19.52 -2.80 0.01
N LEU A 115 -18.83 -3.10 -1.09
CA LEU A 115 -17.88 -2.20 -1.76
C LEU A 115 -18.57 -1.12 -2.61
N LYS A 116 -19.70 -1.43 -3.21
CA LYS A 116 -20.38 -0.52 -4.15
C LYS A 116 -20.60 0.89 -3.56
N PRO A 117 -21.11 1.09 -2.33
CA PRO A 117 -21.28 2.44 -1.76
C PRO A 117 -19.98 3.23 -1.64
N PHE A 118 -18.86 2.56 -1.37
CA PHE A 118 -17.55 3.20 -1.33
C PHE A 118 -17.12 3.69 -2.71
N PHE A 119 -17.25 2.88 -3.74
CA PHE A 119 -16.94 3.27 -5.10
C PHE A 119 -17.89 4.34 -5.67
N ASP A 120 -19.19 4.27 -5.34
CA ASP A 120 -20.16 5.31 -5.68
C ASP A 120 -19.77 6.66 -5.08
N LYS A 121 -19.32 6.67 -3.82
CA LYS A 121 -18.83 7.89 -3.13
C LYS A 121 -17.61 8.48 -3.83
N LEU A 122 -16.62 7.66 -4.20
CA LEU A 122 -15.43 8.10 -4.94
C LEU A 122 -15.77 8.65 -6.33
N THR A 123 -16.78 8.08 -6.98
CA THR A 123 -17.27 8.58 -8.27
C THR A 123 -17.99 9.92 -8.15
N ALA A 124 -18.79 10.08 -7.10
CA ALA A 124 -19.52 11.33 -6.83
C ALA A 124 -18.60 12.46 -6.32
N HIS A 125 -17.54 12.11 -5.60
CA HIS A 125 -16.55 13.02 -5.03
C HIS A 125 -15.14 12.59 -5.45
N PRO A 126 -14.71 12.95 -6.67
CA PRO A 126 -13.42 12.51 -7.22
C PRO A 126 -12.23 12.94 -6.37
N VAL A 127 -11.22 12.08 -6.33
CA VAL A 127 -9.94 12.28 -5.66
C VAL A 127 -8.82 12.43 -6.70
N SER A 128 -7.60 12.80 -6.28
CA SER A 128 -6.54 13.07 -7.25
C SER A 128 -5.88 11.82 -7.82
N ILE A 129 -5.96 10.66 -7.14
CA ILE A 129 -5.35 9.39 -7.58
C ILE A 129 -6.40 8.33 -7.86
N ASN A 130 -6.05 7.32 -8.65
CA ASN A 130 -6.93 6.18 -8.91
C ASN A 130 -7.00 5.27 -7.67
N VAL A 131 -8.17 4.64 -7.46
CA VAL A 131 -8.42 3.78 -6.29
C VAL A 131 -9.03 2.45 -6.74
N ALA A 132 -8.38 1.35 -6.34
CA ALA A 132 -8.93 0.00 -6.38
C ALA A 132 -9.16 -0.51 -4.95
N SER A 133 -9.85 -1.62 -4.77
CA SER A 133 -10.05 -2.22 -3.44
C SER A 133 -10.13 -3.74 -3.48
N PHE A 134 -9.68 -4.38 -2.40
CA PHE A 134 -9.94 -5.77 -2.10
C PHE A 134 -11.29 -5.96 -1.42
N ILE A 135 -11.78 -7.22 -1.38
CA ILE A 135 -12.78 -7.67 -0.42
C ILE A 135 -12.08 -8.35 0.77
N GLY A 136 -12.28 -7.84 1.97
CA GLY A 136 -11.55 -8.25 3.17
C GLY A 136 -12.19 -9.44 3.90
N HIS A 137 -11.45 -10.54 4.07
CA HIS A 137 -11.87 -11.74 4.83
C HIS A 137 -12.26 -11.40 6.27
N GLY A 138 -11.45 -10.62 6.99
CA GLY A 138 -11.71 -10.27 8.39
C GLY A 138 -13.00 -9.49 8.56
N THR A 139 -13.31 -8.56 7.65
CA THR A 139 -14.58 -7.82 7.66
C THR A 139 -15.76 -8.73 7.35
N VAL A 140 -15.66 -9.60 6.34
CA VAL A 140 -16.68 -10.58 5.99
C VAL A 140 -16.94 -11.52 7.17
N ARG A 141 -15.88 -12.04 7.79
CA ARG A 141 -16.00 -12.91 8.98
C ARG A 141 -16.65 -12.18 10.16
N THR A 142 -16.28 -10.93 10.42
CA THR A 142 -16.88 -10.12 11.48
C THR A 142 -18.40 -9.94 11.28
N GLN A 143 -18.83 -9.72 10.03
CA GLN A 143 -20.27 -9.55 9.74
C GLN A 143 -21.08 -10.84 9.93
N VAL A 144 -20.48 -12.00 9.67
CA VAL A 144 -21.21 -13.29 9.71
C VAL A 144 -21.09 -13.99 11.06
N ILE A 145 -19.90 -13.97 11.68
CA ILE A 145 -19.59 -14.75 12.90
C ILE A 145 -19.38 -13.83 14.11
N GLY A 146 -18.91 -12.58 13.88
CA GLY A 146 -18.47 -11.69 14.94
C GLY A 146 -17.02 -11.98 15.39
N LEU A 147 -16.65 -11.50 16.58
CA LEU A 147 -15.29 -11.60 17.14
C LEU A 147 -15.09 -12.87 17.98
N VAL A 148 -15.74 -13.97 17.61
CA VAL A 148 -15.75 -15.21 18.39
C VAL A 148 -14.69 -16.18 17.89
N ASN A 149 -13.98 -16.82 18.84
CA ASN A 149 -12.95 -17.82 18.56
C ASN A 149 -13.58 -19.20 18.32
N ARG A 150 -14.08 -19.43 17.14
CA ARG A 150 -14.58 -20.73 16.67
C ARG A 150 -14.52 -20.83 15.15
N GLN A 151 -14.62 -22.01 14.62
CA GLN A 151 -14.74 -22.22 13.18
C GLN A 151 -16.13 -21.80 12.68
N ALA A 152 -16.20 -21.43 11.40
CA ALA A 152 -17.46 -21.17 10.70
C ALA A 152 -18.28 -22.46 10.57
N THR A 153 -19.61 -22.36 10.74
CA THR A 153 -20.49 -23.44 10.30
C THR A 153 -20.59 -23.49 8.78
N PRO A 154 -21.06 -24.59 8.18
CA PRO A 154 -21.28 -24.65 6.73
C PRO A 154 -22.17 -23.50 6.20
N GLU A 155 -23.24 -23.17 6.92
CA GLU A 155 -24.18 -22.11 6.54
C GLU A 155 -23.56 -20.71 6.66
N GLU A 156 -22.71 -20.50 7.66
CA GLU A 156 -21.92 -19.26 7.83
C GLU A 156 -20.90 -19.13 6.71
N LEU A 157 -20.20 -20.21 6.37
CA LEU A 157 -19.23 -20.22 5.29
C LEU A 157 -19.91 -19.92 3.93
N ASP A 158 -21.13 -20.41 3.70
CA ASP A 158 -21.89 -20.08 2.49
C ASP A 158 -22.30 -18.60 2.45
N LYS A 159 -22.66 -18.01 3.60
CA LYS A 159 -22.90 -16.55 3.69
C LYS A 159 -21.63 -15.76 3.39
N MET A 160 -20.47 -16.19 3.92
CA MET A 160 -19.19 -15.54 3.65
C MET A 160 -18.83 -15.64 2.15
N ARG A 161 -19.01 -16.80 1.51
CA ARG A 161 -18.85 -16.99 0.05
C ARG A 161 -19.72 -16.04 -0.75
N ALA A 162 -20.97 -15.84 -0.34
CA ALA A 162 -21.91 -14.93 -1.01
C ALA A 162 -21.43 -13.47 -0.90
N LEU A 163 -20.96 -13.02 0.27
CA LEU A 163 -20.41 -11.67 0.46
C LEU A 163 -19.13 -11.46 -0.37
N VAL A 164 -18.21 -12.43 -0.39
CA VAL A 164 -17.00 -12.38 -1.21
C VAL A 164 -17.35 -12.29 -2.70
N ARG A 165 -18.29 -13.13 -3.17
CA ARG A 165 -18.78 -13.09 -4.55
C ARG A 165 -19.35 -11.72 -4.89
N GLN A 166 -20.17 -11.14 -4.00
CA GLN A 166 -20.76 -9.81 -4.22
C GLN A 166 -19.66 -8.74 -4.27
N GLY A 167 -18.68 -8.78 -3.37
CA GLY A 167 -17.55 -7.86 -3.41
C GLY A 167 -16.76 -7.91 -4.73
N MET A 168 -16.55 -9.11 -5.28
CA MET A 168 -15.94 -9.27 -6.61
C MET A 168 -16.80 -8.66 -7.71
N LEU A 169 -18.12 -8.85 -7.68
CA LEU A 169 -19.05 -8.23 -8.65
C LEU A 169 -19.14 -6.71 -8.49
N ASP A 170 -19.00 -6.19 -7.28
CA ASP A 170 -18.92 -4.76 -6.99
C ASP A 170 -17.62 -4.12 -7.53
N GLY A 171 -16.61 -4.95 -7.87
CA GLY A 171 -15.36 -4.50 -8.48
C GLY A 171 -14.10 -4.69 -7.64
N ALA A 172 -14.12 -5.56 -6.64
CA ALA A 172 -12.90 -5.94 -5.93
C ALA A 172 -11.85 -6.55 -6.87
N VAL A 173 -10.58 -6.25 -6.64
CA VAL A 173 -9.46 -6.84 -7.39
C VAL A 173 -9.10 -8.24 -6.91
N GLY A 174 -9.53 -8.62 -5.71
CA GLY A 174 -9.23 -9.91 -5.10
C GLY A 174 -9.69 -10.01 -3.65
N LEU A 175 -9.24 -11.06 -2.96
CA LEU A 175 -9.49 -11.31 -1.54
C LEU A 175 -8.28 -10.92 -0.71
N SER A 176 -8.45 -10.06 0.29
CA SER A 176 -7.41 -9.79 1.29
C SER A 176 -7.63 -10.58 2.57
N THR A 177 -6.55 -11.01 3.21
CA THR A 177 -6.57 -11.65 4.53
C THR A 177 -5.58 -11.01 5.47
N GLY A 178 -5.93 -10.93 6.75
CA GLY A 178 -5.02 -10.53 7.82
C GLY A 178 -5.07 -11.56 8.94
N LEU A 179 -4.45 -12.74 8.70
CA LEU A 179 -4.56 -13.90 9.56
C LEU A 179 -3.87 -13.74 10.93
N PHE A 180 -3.16 -12.65 11.12
CA PHE A 180 -2.64 -12.21 12.41
C PHE A 180 -3.73 -11.56 13.29
N TYR A 181 -4.71 -10.88 12.69
CA TYR A 181 -5.68 -10.05 13.41
C TYR A 181 -6.96 -10.81 13.80
N VAL A 182 -7.57 -10.41 14.93
CA VAL A 182 -8.89 -10.88 15.36
C VAL A 182 -9.97 -10.24 14.49
N PRO A 183 -10.93 -11.01 13.95
CA PRO A 183 -11.20 -12.44 14.18
C PRO A 183 -10.60 -13.37 13.11
N ALA A 184 -9.85 -12.87 12.14
CA ALA A 184 -9.33 -13.66 11.03
C ALA A 184 -8.34 -14.74 11.50
N ASN A 185 -7.61 -14.49 12.59
CA ASN A 185 -6.68 -15.44 13.19
C ASN A 185 -7.34 -16.72 13.76
N TYR A 186 -8.65 -16.70 13.97
CA TYR A 186 -9.42 -17.87 14.42
C TYR A 186 -9.86 -18.77 13.26
N ALA A 187 -9.77 -18.29 12.03
CA ALA A 187 -10.03 -19.09 10.85
C ALA A 187 -8.95 -20.15 10.65
N ASN A 188 -9.34 -21.35 10.25
CA ASN A 188 -8.41 -22.32 9.71
C ASN A 188 -8.11 -22.00 8.22
N THR A 189 -7.09 -22.65 7.68
CA THR A 189 -6.68 -22.46 6.28
C THR A 189 -7.80 -22.86 5.30
N GLU A 190 -8.58 -23.88 5.63
CA GLU A 190 -9.70 -24.40 4.82
C GLU A 190 -10.81 -23.36 4.61
N GLU A 191 -11.12 -22.53 5.64
CA GLU A 191 -12.06 -21.42 5.50
C GLU A 191 -11.57 -20.44 4.42
N VAL A 192 -10.29 -20.04 4.47
CA VAL A 192 -9.71 -19.10 3.52
C VAL A 192 -9.66 -19.70 2.10
N ILE A 193 -9.26 -20.98 1.97
CA ILE A 193 -9.28 -21.70 0.68
C ILE A 193 -10.68 -21.75 0.09
N ALA A 194 -11.71 -21.96 0.94
CA ALA A 194 -13.09 -21.98 0.47
C ALA A 194 -13.56 -20.64 -0.09
N LEU A 195 -13.07 -19.51 0.44
CA LEU A 195 -13.33 -18.18 -0.10
C LEU A 195 -12.46 -17.88 -1.35
N ALA A 196 -11.20 -18.30 -1.34
CA ALA A 196 -10.31 -18.19 -2.49
C ALA A 196 -10.87 -18.90 -3.73
N LYS A 197 -11.49 -20.08 -3.56
CA LYS A 197 -12.20 -20.81 -4.64
C LYS A 197 -13.39 -20.03 -5.24
N VAL A 198 -13.92 -19.02 -4.56
CA VAL A 198 -14.92 -18.10 -5.14
C VAL A 198 -14.25 -17.06 -6.02
N VAL A 199 -13.08 -16.56 -5.61
CA VAL A 199 -12.36 -15.44 -6.23
C VAL A 199 -11.61 -15.87 -7.50
N GLY A 200 -10.95 -17.02 -7.47
CA GLY A 200 -10.13 -17.52 -8.59
C GLY A 200 -10.88 -17.57 -9.94
N PRO A 201 -12.04 -18.23 -10.04
CA PRO A 201 -12.84 -18.26 -11.29
C PRO A 201 -13.35 -16.88 -11.74
N MET A 202 -13.34 -15.88 -10.86
CA MET A 202 -13.73 -14.49 -11.15
C MET A 202 -12.52 -13.62 -11.58
N GLY A 203 -11.32 -14.23 -11.71
CA GLY A 203 -10.10 -13.57 -12.17
C GLY A 203 -9.36 -12.77 -11.10
N GLY A 204 -9.79 -12.80 -9.85
CA GLY A 204 -9.09 -12.10 -8.77
C GLY A 204 -7.89 -12.89 -8.23
N PHE A 205 -7.15 -12.27 -7.30
CA PHE A 205 -6.05 -12.89 -6.60
C PHE A 205 -6.24 -12.80 -5.07
N HIS A 206 -5.41 -13.53 -4.33
CA HIS A 206 -5.36 -13.49 -2.87
C HIS A 206 -4.13 -12.71 -2.42
N GLU A 207 -4.28 -11.83 -1.40
CA GLU A 207 -3.16 -11.22 -0.68
C GLU A 207 -3.27 -11.51 0.81
N SER A 208 -2.14 -11.64 1.49
CA SER A 208 -2.14 -12.03 2.91
C SER A 208 -1.12 -11.26 3.75
N HIS A 209 -1.63 -10.49 4.74
CA HIS A 209 -0.91 -10.34 5.99
C HIS A 209 -0.90 -11.70 6.67
N MET A 210 0.25 -12.34 6.69
CA MET A 210 0.40 -13.72 7.14
C MET A 210 0.02 -13.90 8.61
N ARG A 211 -0.26 -15.13 8.98
CA ARG A 211 -0.63 -15.51 10.37
C ARG A 211 0.47 -15.18 11.38
N ASP A 212 1.73 -15.29 10.98
CA ASP A 212 2.90 -14.98 11.80
C ASP A 212 4.03 -14.46 10.90
N GLU A 213 4.63 -13.35 11.30
CA GLU A 213 5.77 -12.73 10.62
C GLU A 213 7.06 -12.85 11.45
N SER A 214 7.02 -13.66 12.51
CA SER A 214 8.09 -13.85 13.50
C SER A 214 8.52 -15.32 13.58
N ASP A 215 8.24 -16.00 14.67
CA ASP A 215 8.79 -17.33 14.97
C ASP A 215 8.33 -18.41 14.01
N ASN A 216 7.04 -18.38 13.61
CA ASN A 216 6.42 -19.36 12.72
C ASN A 216 6.31 -18.86 11.27
N ILE A 217 7.13 -17.88 10.89
CA ILE A 217 7.04 -17.25 9.56
C ILE A 217 7.12 -18.24 8.39
N LEU A 218 7.92 -19.31 8.50
CA LEU A 218 8.02 -20.30 7.43
C LEU A 218 6.73 -21.07 7.21
N ASP A 219 6.00 -21.37 8.29
CA ASP A 219 4.71 -22.05 8.20
C ASP A 219 3.64 -21.10 7.68
N ALA A 220 3.69 -19.81 8.06
CA ALA A 220 2.82 -18.78 7.54
C ALA A 220 3.02 -18.54 6.03
N VAL A 221 4.26 -18.58 5.54
CA VAL A 221 4.56 -18.55 4.09
C VAL A 221 3.98 -19.76 3.38
N ARG A 222 4.15 -20.98 3.95
CA ARG A 222 3.57 -22.21 3.38
C ARG A 222 2.05 -22.15 3.37
N GLU A 223 1.41 -21.62 4.42
CA GLU A 223 -0.04 -21.41 4.48
C GLU A 223 -0.52 -20.50 3.35
N THR A 224 0.15 -19.37 3.13
CA THR A 224 -0.22 -18.43 2.06
C THR A 224 -0.06 -19.05 0.67
N ILE A 225 1.03 -19.80 0.43
CA ILE A 225 1.25 -20.54 -0.81
C ILE A 225 0.14 -21.59 -1.02
N ARG A 226 -0.20 -22.36 0.04
CA ARG A 226 -1.26 -23.38 0.01
C ARG A 226 -2.62 -22.78 -0.33
N ILE A 227 -2.94 -21.61 0.21
CA ILE A 227 -4.19 -20.91 -0.11
C ILE A 227 -4.27 -20.60 -1.61
N GLY A 228 -3.18 -20.12 -2.21
CA GLY A 228 -3.12 -19.89 -3.66
C GLY A 228 -3.25 -21.15 -4.47
N GLU A 229 -2.48 -22.20 -4.13
CA GLU A 229 -2.44 -23.48 -4.81
C GLU A 229 -3.81 -24.20 -4.77
N GLU A 230 -4.38 -24.39 -3.59
CA GLU A 230 -5.66 -25.09 -3.42
C GLU A 230 -6.88 -24.20 -3.75
N GLY A 231 -6.75 -22.88 -3.62
CA GLY A 231 -7.75 -21.89 -4.03
C GLY A 231 -7.83 -21.70 -5.53
N GLY A 232 -6.80 -22.10 -6.28
CA GLY A 232 -6.72 -21.99 -7.74
C GLY A 232 -6.62 -20.55 -8.24
N LEU A 233 -5.84 -19.70 -7.54
CA LEU A 233 -5.67 -18.29 -7.90
C LEU A 233 -4.25 -17.82 -7.56
N PRO A 234 -3.76 -16.74 -8.22
CA PRO A 234 -2.52 -16.09 -7.82
C PRO A 234 -2.57 -15.66 -6.34
N THR A 235 -1.45 -15.75 -5.65
CA THR A 235 -1.36 -15.32 -4.24
C THR A 235 -0.18 -14.37 -4.02
N GLN A 236 -0.28 -13.52 -3.00
CA GLN A 236 0.71 -12.51 -2.66
C GLN A 236 0.98 -12.52 -1.15
N ILE A 237 2.25 -12.62 -0.79
CA ILE A 237 2.72 -12.39 0.58
C ILE A 237 2.89 -10.88 0.70
N THR A 238 2.02 -10.24 1.47
CA THR A 238 2.00 -8.79 1.53
C THR A 238 2.94 -8.23 2.60
N HIS A 239 3.47 -7.01 2.39
CA HIS A 239 4.43 -6.30 3.25
C HIS A 239 5.45 -7.24 3.92
N HIS A 240 6.05 -8.13 3.13
CA HIS A 240 6.89 -9.21 3.64
C HIS A 240 8.07 -8.68 4.47
N LYS A 241 8.20 -9.19 5.67
CA LYS A 241 9.23 -8.80 6.64
C LYS A 241 9.54 -9.92 7.62
N ILE A 242 10.67 -9.81 8.30
CA ILE A 242 11.08 -10.71 9.37
C ILE A 242 11.04 -9.92 10.69
N VAL A 243 10.09 -10.23 11.55
CA VAL A 243 9.86 -9.51 12.81
C VAL A 243 10.57 -10.21 13.98
N GLY A 244 11.23 -9.39 14.82
CA GLY A 244 11.95 -9.83 16.02
C GLY A 244 13.41 -10.18 15.76
N THR A 245 14.30 -9.67 16.61
CA THR A 245 15.76 -9.75 16.44
C THR A 245 16.29 -11.18 16.33
N ARG A 246 15.66 -12.13 17.03
CA ARG A 246 16.03 -13.56 16.97
C ARG A 246 15.71 -14.23 15.64
N ASN A 247 14.87 -13.61 14.81
CA ASN A 247 14.42 -14.14 13.52
C ASN A 247 15.15 -13.53 12.33
N TRP A 248 15.92 -12.45 12.52
CA TRP A 248 16.61 -11.77 11.43
C TRP A 248 17.51 -12.71 10.63
N GLY A 249 17.57 -12.50 9.32
CA GLY A 249 18.27 -13.36 8.36
C GLY A 249 17.43 -14.50 7.79
N ARG A 250 16.18 -14.70 8.27
CA ARG A 250 15.30 -15.78 7.76
C ARG A 250 14.65 -15.45 6.41
N SER A 251 14.84 -14.23 5.89
CA SER A 251 14.36 -13.85 4.55
C SER A 251 14.90 -14.79 3.45
N ALA A 252 16.12 -15.30 3.57
CA ALA A 252 16.66 -16.30 2.65
C ALA A 252 15.79 -17.57 2.58
N GLN A 253 15.27 -18.02 3.73
CA GLN A 253 14.43 -19.21 3.80
C GLN A 253 13.02 -18.97 3.27
N THR A 254 12.42 -17.80 3.57
CA THR A 254 11.09 -17.45 3.06
C THR A 254 11.09 -17.25 1.55
N LEU A 255 12.10 -16.57 0.99
CA LEU A 255 12.27 -16.40 -0.45
C LEU A 255 12.46 -17.73 -1.17
N LYS A 256 13.23 -18.66 -0.58
CA LYS A 256 13.40 -20.02 -1.12
C LYS A 256 12.06 -20.75 -1.23
N LEU A 257 11.17 -20.65 -0.24
CA LEU A 257 9.83 -21.25 -0.32
C LEU A 257 9.01 -20.65 -1.48
N VAL A 258 9.13 -19.35 -1.73
CA VAL A 258 8.47 -18.69 -2.86
C VAL A 258 9.05 -19.18 -4.19
N GLU A 259 10.38 -19.28 -4.33
CA GLU A 259 11.05 -19.80 -5.52
C GLU A 259 10.64 -21.26 -5.81
N GLU A 260 10.60 -22.11 -4.79
CA GLU A 260 10.16 -23.51 -4.90
C GLU A 260 8.69 -23.62 -5.33
N ALA A 261 7.80 -22.74 -4.82
CA ALA A 261 6.41 -22.69 -5.23
C ALA A 261 6.26 -22.25 -6.70
N ARG A 262 6.99 -21.22 -7.11
CA ARG A 262 7.01 -20.76 -8.50
C ARG A 262 7.57 -21.82 -9.46
N ALA A 263 8.61 -22.55 -9.04
CA ALA A 263 9.15 -23.66 -9.83
C ALA A 263 8.12 -24.80 -10.05
N ARG A 264 7.14 -24.94 -9.15
CA ARG A 264 5.97 -25.85 -9.32
C ARG A 264 4.84 -25.23 -10.14
N GLY A 265 4.97 -23.98 -10.63
CA GLY A 265 3.95 -23.29 -11.40
C GLY A 265 2.90 -22.53 -10.57
N ILE A 266 3.13 -22.37 -9.27
CA ILE A 266 2.22 -21.57 -8.41
C ILE A 266 2.58 -20.09 -8.56
N ASP A 267 1.61 -19.25 -8.92
CA ASP A 267 1.83 -17.82 -9.08
C ASP A 267 1.83 -17.10 -7.73
N VAL A 268 3.01 -17.04 -7.10
CA VAL A 268 3.27 -16.34 -5.83
C VAL A 268 4.07 -15.09 -6.11
N SER A 269 3.64 -13.95 -5.53
CA SER A 269 4.40 -12.69 -5.49
C SER A 269 4.53 -12.20 -4.05
N ILE A 270 5.31 -11.14 -3.90
CA ILE A 270 5.61 -10.49 -2.62
C ILE A 270 5.42 -8.99 -2.82
N ASP A 271 5.02 -8.26 -1.79
CA ASP A 271 5.26 -6.82 -1.71
C ASP A 271 5.99 -6.45 -0.41
N GLN A 272 6.56 -5.24 -0.39
CA GLN A 272 7.42 -4.78 0.68
C GLN A 272 7.45 -3.25 0.75
N TYR A 273 7.56 -2.70 1.97
CA TYR A 273 7.98 -1.31 2.19
C TYR A 273 9.44 -1.23 2.67
N PRO A 274 10.18 -0.13 2.36
CA PRO A 274 11.63 -0.02 2.56
C PRO A 274 11.99 0.55 3.95
N TYR A 275 11.49 -0.06 5.03
CA TYR A 275 11.73 0.43 6.40
C TYR A 275 11.99 -0.70 7.39
N THR A 276 12.74 -0.40 8.45
CA THR A 276 13.13 -1.34 9.51
C THR A 276 12.17 -1.38 10.70
N ALA A 277 10.96 -0.82 10.54
CA ALA A 277 9.92 -0.85 11.55
C ALA A 277 8.56 -1.21 10.94
N THR A 278 7.67 -1.77 11.75
CA THR A 278 6.27 -2.02 11.41
C THR A 278 5.37 -1.00 12.07
N SER A 279 4.11 -0.86 11.58
CA SER A 279 3.09 -0.07 12.26
C SER A 279 1.78 -0.85 12.31
N THR A 280 1.22 -1.00 13.52
CA THR A 280 -0.08 -1.63 13.73
C THR A 280 -0.66 -1.22 15.10
N GLY A 281 -1.75 -1.84 15.55
CA GLY A 281 -2.31 -1.58 16.87
C GLY A 281 -1.39 -1.98 18.03
N LEU A 282 -1.43 -1.24 19.15
CA LEU A 282 -0.70 -1.60 20.38
C LEU A 282 -1.09 -2.99 20.89
N ALA A 283 -2.30 -3.43 20.57
CA ALA A 283 -2.80 -4.78 20.85
C ALA A 283 -1.95 -5.92 20.26
N ALA A 284 -1.08 -5.63 19.27
CA ALA A 284 -0.13 -6.61 18.72
C ALA A 284 0.95 -7.07 19.72
N LEU A 285 1.11 -6.38 20.85
CA LEU A 285 1.92 -6.87 21.98
C LEU A 285 1.19 -7.92 22.83
N PHE A 286 -0.13 -7.95 22.78
CA PHE A 286 -0.97 -8.82 23.59
C PHE A 286 -1.16 -10.17 22.93
N PRO A 287 -1.26 -11.26 23.71
CA PRO A 287 -1.55 -12.56 23.13
C PRO A 287 -2.91 -12.58 22.44
N GLN A 288 -2.98 -13.23 21.27
CA GLN A 288 -4.18 -13.23 20.43
C GLN A 288 -5.41 -13.79 21.17
N TRP A 289 -5.23 -14.85 21.99
CA TRP A 289 -6.31 -15.43 22.77
C TRP A 289 -6.97 -14.44 23.74
N SER A 290 -6.21 -13.43 24.20
CA SER A 290 -6.74 -12.42 25.13
C SER A 290 -7.69 -11.42 24.47
N GLN A 291 -7.68 -11.33 23.15
CA GLN A 291 -8.41 -10.34 22.34
C GLN A 291 -9.79 -10.86 21.86
N GLU A 292 -10.12 -12.13 22.13
CA GLU A 292 -11.42 -12.71 21.81
C GLU A 292 -12.57 -11.88 22.42
N GLY A 293 -13.60 -11.58 21.61
CA GLY A 293 -14.71 -10.72 21.99
C GLY A 293 -14.40 -9.22 21.97
N GLY A 294 -13.17 -8.85 21.52
CA GLY A 294 -12.76 -7.45 21.33
C GLY A 294 -12.37 -6.73 22.61
N GLN A 295 -12.32 -5.40 22.55
CA GLN A 295 -11.79 -4.51 23.58
C GLN A 295 -12.45 -4.71 24.96
N LYS A 296 -13.78 -4.81 24.99
CA LYS A 296 -14.51 -4.99 26.26
C LYS A 296 -14.08 -6.27 26.99
N SER A 297 -14.03 -7.38 26.27
CA SER A 297 -13.65 -8.68 26.82
C SER A 297 -12.18 -8.74 27.21
N LEU A 298 -11.29 -8.03 26.50
CA LEU A 298 -9.90 -7.87 26.92
C LEU A 298 -9.79 -7.14 28.27
N VAL A 299 -10.54 -6.04 28.46
CA VAL A 299 -10.54 -5.29 29.73
C VAL A 299 -11.08 -6.16 30.87
N GLU A 300 -12.13 -6.96 30.65
CA GLU A 300 -12.65 -7.92 31.63
C GLU A 300 -11.58 -8.96 32.03
N ARG A 301 -10.85 -9.54 31.05
CA ARG A 301 -9.72 -10.47 31.29
C ARG A 301 -8.60 -9.84 32.09
N LEU A 302 -8.27 -8.57 31.81
CA LEU A 302 -7.26 -7.81 32.53
C LEU A 302 -7.66 -7.46 33.95
N SER A 303 -8.96 -7.52 34.29
CA SER A 303 -9.47 -7.32 35.67
C SER A 303 -9.31 -8.57 36.55
N ALA A 304 -9.11 -9.75 35.95
CA ALA A 304 -8.90 -11.00 36.68
C ALA A 304 -7.41 -11.22 36.98
N PRO A 305 -6.94 -11.27 38.24
CA PRO A 305 -5.51 -11.26 38.58
C PRO A 305 -4.67 -12.34 37.90
N GLN A 306 -5.17 -13.59 37.87
CA GLN A 306 -4.43 -14.71 37.23
C GLN A 306 -4.31 -14.54 35.73
N THR A 307 -5.41 -14.16 35.06
CA THR A 307 -5.42 -13.91 33.60
C THR A 307 -4.56 -12.73 33.25
N ARG A 308 -4.63 -11.63 34.03
CA ARG A 308 -3.76 -10.46 33.87
C ARG A 308 -2.28 -10.84 33.97
N ALA A 309 -1.90 -11.65 34.97
CA ALA A 309 -0.51 -12.08 35.13
C ALA A 309 -0.02 -12.89 33.91
N LYS A 310 -0.85 -13.76 33.35
CA LYS A 310 -0.53 -14.52 32.14
C LYS A 310 -0.36 -13.58 30.93
N ILE A 311 -1.30 -12.67 30.70
CA ILE A 311 -1.22 -11.68 29.61
C ILE A 311 0.05 -10.84 29.75
N LYS A 312 0.34 -10.34 30.97
CA LYS A 312 1.55 -9.54 31.23
C LYS A 312 2.83 -10.30 30.91
N ALA A 313 2.94 -11.56 31.30
CA ALA A 313 4.11 -12.38 31.02
C ALA A 313 4.37 -12.54 29.51
N GLU A 314 3.31 -12.72 28.72
CA GLU A 314 3.42 -12.81 27.27
C GLU A 314 3.79 -11.45 26.63
N ILE A 315 3.27 -10.31 27.16
CA ILE A 315 3.70 -8.97 26.72
C ILE A 315 5.19 -8.76 27.04
N VAL A 316 5.68 -9.15 28.22
CA VAL A 316 7.09 -9.07 28.59
C VAL A 316 7.96 -9.84 27.61
N SER A 317 7.62 -11.08 27.28
CA SER A 317 8.33 -11.89 26.29
C SER A 317 8.34 -11.22 24.91
N ASN A 318 7.19 -10.69 24.48
CA ASN A 318 7.05 -10.03 23.18
C ASN A 318 7.85 -8.71 23.12
N LEU A 319 7.94 -7.96 24.21
CA LEU A 319 8.79 -6.77 24.31
C LEU A 319 10.29 -7.12 24.25
N ALA A 320 10.70 -8.20 24.93
CA ALA A 320 12.10 -8.59 25.03
C ALA A 320 12.65 -9.23 23.75
N GLU A 321 11.89 -10.11 23.11
CA GLU A 321 12.42 -10.98 22.05
C GLU A 321 11.64 -10.92 20.72
N GLY A 322 10.39 -10.45 20.78
CA GLY A 322 9.49 -10.39 19.63
C GLY A 322 9.37 -9.00 19.02
N ARG A 323 8.14 -8.59 18.77
CA ARG A 323 7.76 -7.33 18.12
C ARG A 323 8.26 -6.07 18.87
N GLY A 324 8.52 -6.15 20.17
CA GLY A 324 9.09 -5.04 20.95
C GLY A 324 10.57 -4.74 20.66
N GLY A 325 11.25 -5.56 19.88
CA GLY A 325 12.63 -5.31 19.41
C GLY A 325 13.69 -5.25 20.52
N GLY A 326 13.45 -5.81 21.70
CA GLY A 326 14.42 -5.90 22.79
C GLY A 326 14.59 -4.67 23.66
N ASP A 327 13.85 -3.59 23.43
CA ASP A 327 13.87 -2.37 24.25
C ASP A 327 12.49 -1.67 24.19
N PRO A 328 11.88 -1.26 25.30
CA PRO A 328 10.63 -0.49 25.29
C PRO A 328 10.68 0.83 24.51
N LYS A 329 11.86 1.39 24.22
CA LYS A 329 12.01 2.55 23.34
C LYS A 329 11.61 2.25 21.89
N ASN A 330 11.69 0.98 21.47
CA ASN A 330 11.40 0.53 20.12
C ASN A 330 9.89 0.45 19.81
N VAL A 331 9.03 0.64 20.81
CA VAL A 331 7.58 0.73 20.64
C VAL A 331 7.15 2.17 20.85
N VAL A 332 6.72 2.84 19.77
CA VAL A 332 6.37 4.27 19.74
C VAL A 332 4.90 4.43 19.40
N ILE A 333 4.16 5.20 20.20
CA ILE A 333 2.72 5.44 19.99
C ILE A 333 2.51 6.32 18.75
N VAL A 334 1.69 5.87 17.83
CA VAL A 334 1.23 6.63 16.65
C VAL A 334 0.07 7.56 17.02
N THR A 335 -0.93 7.00 17.70
CA THR A 335 -2.13 7.72 18.12
C THR A 335 -2.84 6.93 19.22
N CYS A 336 -3.54 7.63 20.10
CA CYS A 336 -4.53 7.06 21.00
C CYS A 336 -5.78 7.95 20.96
N GLY A 337 -6.94 7.38 20.64
CA GLY A 337 -8.18 8.16 20.47
C GLY A 337 -8.61 8.93 21.73
N PHE A 338 -8.22 8.44 22.90
CA PHE A 338 -8.53 9.04 24.19
C PHE A 338 -7.51 10.10 24.67
N ASP A 339 -6.30 10.19 24.03
CA ASP A 339 -5.27 11.15 24.43
C ASP A 339 -4.24 11.37 23.32
N LYS A 340 -4.41 12.46 22.59
CA LYS A 340 -3.54 12.81 21.46
C LYS A 340 -2.11 13.17 21.87
N SER A 341 -1.87 13.56 23.14
CA SER A 341 -0.54 13.96 23.63
C SER A 341 0.44 12.78 23.75
N LEU A 342 -0.04 11.55 23.61
CA LEU A 342 0.76 10.33 23.64
C LEU A 342 1.46 10.06 22.31
N ALA A 343 1.02 10.67 21.22
CA ALA A 343 1.60 10.48 19.89
C ALA A 343 3.10 10.86 19.87
N GLY A 344 3.92 9.99 19.31
CA GLY A 344 5.37 10.14 19.24
C GLY A 344 6.13 9.71 20.50
N LYS A 345 5.45 9.37 21.59
CA LYS A 345 6.10 8.87 22.81
C LYS A 345 6.35 7.36 22.75
N SER A 346 7.52 6.93 23.19
CA SER A 346 7.85 5.51 23.33
C SER A 346 7.30 4.92 24.63
N LEU A 347 7.15 3.59 24.70
CA LEU A 347 6.79 2.90 25.96
C LEU A 347 7.84 3.14 27.06
N ARG A 348 9.12 3.34 26.70
CA ARG A 348 10.17 3.76 27.65
C ARG A 348 9.79 5.09 28.30
N GLN A 349 9.58 6.14 27.52
CA GLN A 349 9.22 7.48 28.02
C GLN A 349 7.93 7.46 28.85
N LEU A 350 6.91 6.74 28.38
CA LEU A 350 5.64 6.63 29.11
C LEU A 350 5.78 5.85 30.43
N THR A 351 6.74 4.92 30.51
CA THR A 351 7.06 4.22 31.76
C THR A 351 7.80 5.13 32.74
N GLU A 352 8.74 5.93 32.25
CA GLU A 352 9.45 6.96 33.04
C GLU A 352 8.50 8.02 33.58
N GLU A 353 7.55 8.51 32.77
CA GLU A 353 6.51 9.48 33.18
C GLU A 353 5.59 8.93 34.29
N ARG A 354 5.47 7.61 34.44
CA ARG A 354 4.77 6.96 35.57
C ARG A 354 5.59 6.95 36.86
N GLY A 355 6.84 7.40 36.83
CA GLY A 355 7.73 7.43 38.00
C GLY A 355 8.25 6.07 38.46
N VAL A 356 8.28 5.06 37.55
CA VAL A 356 8.77 3.71 37.85
C VAL A 356 10.00 3.36 37.00
N PRO A 357 10.89 2.46 37.49
CA PRO A 357 12.05 2.01 36.72
C PRO A 357 11.64 1.42 35.35
N VAL A 358 12.46 1.65 34.32
CA VAL A 358 12.23 1.07 32.98
C VAL A 358 12.71 -0.38 33.00
N THR A 359 11.76 -1.29 33.18
CA THR A 359 11.92 -2.74 33.01
C THR A 359 10.89 -3.22 32.01
N PHE A 360 11.03 -4.43 31.48
CA PHE A 360 10.01 -5.02 30.60
C PHE A 360 8.68 -5.21 31.32
N GLU A 361 8.69 -5.57 32.62
CA GLU A 361 7.49 -5.72 33.45
C GLU A 361 6.73 -4.41 33.63
N ASN A 362 7.44 -3.30 33.85
CA ASN A 362 6.84 -1.98 34.01
C ASN A 362 6.38 -1.40 32.65
N ALA A 363 7.10 -1.68 31.57
CA ALA A 363 6.68 -1.33 30.23
C ALA A 363 5.43 -2.12 29.79
N ALA A 364 5.33 -3.42 30.17
CA ALA A 364 4.13 -4.21 29.95
C ALA A 364 2.93 -3.65 30.74
N GLU A 365 3.12 -3.20 31.98
CA GLU A 365 2.08 -2.51 32.75
C GLU A 365 1.66 -1.18 32.11
N THR A 366 2.60 -0.46 31.47
CA THR A 366 2.31 0.75 30.73
C THR A 366 1.44 0.43 29.51
N ALA A 367 1.79 -0.60 28.72
CA ALA A 367 1.00 -1.06 27.57
C ALA A 367 -0.42 -1.50 28.01
N ILE A 368 -0.53 -2.25 29.12
CA ILE A 368 -1.82 -2.66 29.68
C ILE A 368 -2.66 -1.44 30.08
N ALA A 369 -2.05 -0.46 30.75
CA ALA A 369 -2.75 0.75 31.18
C ALA A 369 -3.29 1.56 30.00
N LEU A 370 -2.52 1.66 28.91
CA LEU A 370 -2.96 2.30 27.67
C LEU A 370 -4.13 1.52 27.03
N GLN A 371 -3.95 0.22 26.82
CA GLN A 371 -4.94 -0.63 26.16
C GLN A 371 -6.26 -0.73 26.97
N THR A 372 -6.20 -0.63 28.29
CA THR A 372 -7.40 -0.60 29.13
C THR A 372 -8.22 0.68 28.92
N ARG A 373 -7.58 1.81 28.61
CA ARG A 373 -8.27 3.10 28.33
C ARG A 373 -8.88 3.14 26.93
N GLY A 374 -8.30 2.39 25.97
CA GLY A 374 -8.75 2.35 24.58
C GLY A 374 -7.67 1.87 23.63
N SER A 375 -8.01 1.78 22.35
CA SER A 375 -7.06 1.35 21.32
C SER A 375 -6.06 2.45 20.98
N CYS A 376 -4.79 2.05 20.84
CA CYS A 376 -3.72 2.88 20.31
C CYS A 376 -3.08 2.21 19.11
N GLY A 377 -2.60 3.02 18.14
CA GLY A 377 -1.65 2.58 17.12
C GLY A 377 -0.22 2.72 17.61
N ALA A 378 0.69 1.87 17.14
CA ALA A 378 2.09 1.91 17.49
C ALA A 378 3.01 1.52 16.31
N VAL A 379 4.21 2.12 16.28
CA VAL A 379 5.36 1.72 15.46
C VAL A 379 6.24 0.79 16.29
N TYR A 380 6.79 -0.25 15.64
CA TYR A 380 7.65 -1.24 16.25
C TYR A 380 8.95 -1.37 15.48
N HIS A 381 10.07 -0.96 16.06
CA HIS A 381 11.41 -1.10 15.47
C HIS A 381 11.94 -2.53 15.68
N ALA A 382 11.54 -3.45 14.80
CA ALA A 382 11.78 -4.88 14.97
C ALA A 382 12.18 -5.62 13.69
N ILE A 383 12.56 -4.90 12.62
CA ILE A 383 12.98 -5.46 11.32
C ILE A 383 14.45 -5.20 11.10
N GLY A 384 15.18 -6.18 10.56
CA GLY A 384 16.58 -6.06 10.20
C GLY A 384 16.77 -5.50 8.78
N GLU A 385 17.63 -4.50 8.61
CA GLU A 385 17.96 -3.92 7.30
C GLU A 385 18.45 -4.95 6.27
N PRO A 386 19.29 -5.96 6.61
CA PRO A 386 19.70 -6.98 5.65
C PRO A 386 18.55 -7.77 5.06
N ASP A 387 17.49 -8.06 5.85
CA ASP A 387 16.28 -8.74 5.36
C ASP A 387 15.50 -7.83 4.41
N VAL A 388 15.41 -6.52 4.69
CA VAL A 388 14.78 -5.54 3.80
C VAL A 388 15.45 -5.56 2.42
N GLU A 389 16.79 -5.47 2.39
CA GLU A 389 17.54 -5.51 1.12
C GLU A 389 17.40 -6.83 0.38
N GLN A 390 17.45 -7.94 1.10
CA GLN A 390 17.37 -9.26 0.47
C GLN A 390 16.00 -9.50 -0.15
N ILE A 391 14.92 -9.12 0.52
CA ILE A 391 13.57 -9.20 -0.01
C ILE A 391 13.40 -8.28 -1.22
N MET A 392 13.95 -7.05 -1.16
CA MET A 392 13.88 -6.07 -2.26
C MET A 392 14.57 -6.58 -3.55
N LYS A 393 15.66 -7.33 -3.42
CA LYS A 393 16.39 -7.94 -4.56
C LYS A 393 15.62 -9.05 -5.26
N SER A 394 14.67 -9.68 -4.57
CA SER A 394 13.90 -10.78 -5.17
C SER A 394 13.14 -10.30 -6.41
N PRO A 395 13.18 -11.02 -7.54
CA PRO A 395 12.46 -10.65 -8.76
C PRO A 395 10.94 -10.77 -8.62
N TYR A 396 10.47 -11.34 -7.54
CA TYR A 396 9.04 -11.53 -7.25
C TYR A 396 8.47 -10.48 -6.28
N THR A 397 9.31 -9.53 -5.85
CA THR A 397 8.93 -8.50 -4.88
C THR A 397 8.55 -7.19 -5.57
N MET A 398 7.34 -6.71 -5.31
CA MET A 398 6.85 -5.36 -5.62
C MET A 398 7.15 -4.42 -4.46
N ILE A 399 7.08 -3.11 -4.73
CA ILE A 399 7.13 -2.08 -3.69
C ILE A 399 5.71 -1.62 -3.39
N ALA A 400 5.39 -1.58 -2.10
CA ALA A 400 4.12 -1.06 -1.58
C ALA A 400 4.37 -0.20 -0.34
N SER A 401 3.47 0.71 -0.02
CA SER A 401 3.69 1.61 1.12
C SER A 401 3.25 0.98 2.44
N ASP A 402 2.19 0.20 2.43
CA ASP A 402 1.46 -0.19 3.66
C ASP A 402 1.12 1.08 4.49
N GLY A 403 0.98 2.21 3.79
CA GLY A 403 0.83 3.55 4.35
C GLY A 403 -0.61 4.04 4.36
N ASP A 404 -0.80 5.17 5.05
CA ASP A 404 -2.06 5.89 5.14
C ASP A 404 -2.02 7.20 4.34
N ILE A 405 -3.18 7.87 4.23
CA ILE A 405 -3.31 9.28 3.86
C ILE A 405 -3.69 10.08 5.12
N PRO A 406 -2.70 10.42 5.98
CA PRO A 406 -2.98 11.13 7.21
C PRO A 406 -3.23 12.61 6.95
N VAL A 407 -4.05 13.24 7.80
CA VAL A 407 -4.14 14.70 7.84
C VAL A 407 -2.81 15.24 8.37
N PHE A 408 -2.16 16.11 7.59
CA PHE A 408 -0.84 16.64 7.91
C PHE A 408 -0.81 17.31 9.29
N GLY A 409 0.19 16.96 10.10
CA GLY A 409 0.37 17.49 11.45
C GLY A 409 -0.51 16.85 12.53
N GLN A 410 -1.37 15.89 12.18
CA GLN A 410 -2.14 15.09 13.14
C GLN A 410 -1.49 13.71 13.34
N THR A 411 -1.50 13.18 14.55
CA THR A 411 -0.89 11.88 14.89
C THR A 411 0.63 11.85 14.69
N ALA A 412 1.27 10.69 14.86
CA ALA A 412 2.68 10.46 14.53
C ALA A 412 2.78 9.20 13.63
N PRO A 413 2.35 9.30 12.36
CA PRO A 413 2.27 8.15 11.47
C PRO A 413 3.66 7.56 11.18
N HIS A 414 3.70 6.30 10.75
CA HIS A 414 4.92 5.71 10.23
C HIS A 414 5.39 6.51 9.00
N PRO A 415 6.71 6.80 8.84
CA PRO A 415 7.23 7.58 7.71
C PRO A 415 6.94 6.95 6.34
N ARG A 416 6.58 5.66 6.26
CA ARG A 416 6.17 4.99 5.02
C ARG A 416 4.95 5.63 4.34
N SER A 417 4.11 6.36 5.10
CA SER A 417 2.99 7.12 4.54
C SER A 417 3.41 8.35 3.72
N TYR A 418 4.69 8.74 3.77
CA TYR A 418 5.21 9.93 3.11
C TYR A 418 6.44 9.68 2.24
N GLY A 419 7.07 8.50 2.33
CA GLY A 419 8.41 8.36 1.78
C GLY A 419 8.73 7.04 1.08
N THR A 420 7.84 6.06 1.04
CA THR A 420 8.14 4.70 0.56
C THR A 420 8.78 4.68 -0.83
N PHE A 421 8.12 5.26 -1.82
CA PHE A 421 8.58 5.21 -3.22
C PHE A 421 9.81 6.09 -3.44
N ALA A 422 9.83 7.27 -2.83
CA ALA A 422 10.98 8.17 -2.87
C ALA A 422 12.21 7.55 -2.19
N ARG A 423 12.03 6.84 -1.06
CA ARG A 423 13.09 6.14 -0.34
C ARG A 423 13.72 5.03 -1.18
N VAL A 424 12.90 4.25 -1.90
CA VAL A 424 13.44 3.24 -2.82
C VAL A 424 14.36 3.88 -3.84
N LEU A 425 13.92 4.96 -4.51
CA LEU A 425 14.68 5.65 -5.54
C LEU A 425 15.92 6.37 -4.98
N GLY A 426 15.78 7.05 -3.84
CA GLY A 426 16.86 7.83 -3.23
C GLY A 426 17.87 6.95 -2.50
N VAL A 427 17.40 6.14 -1.56
CA VAL A 427 18.29 5.36 -0.68
C VAL A 427 18.73 4.06 -1.35
N TYR A 428 17.79 3.20 -1.79
CA TYR A 428 18.14 1.84 -2.23
C TYR A 428 18.67 1.78 -3.66
N VAL A 429 18.26 2.69 -4.54
CA VAL A 429 18.81 2.80 -5.90
C VAL A 429 20.05 3.69 -5.92
N ARG A 430 19.91 4.99 -5.59
CA ARG A 430 20.98 5.98 -5.78
C ARG A 430 22.13 5.83 -4.80
N GLU A 431 21.86 5.64 -3.49
CA GLU A 431 22.90 5.67 -2.46
C GLU A 431 23.48 4.29 -2.17
N ARG A 432 22.63 3.27 -2.06
CA ARG A 432 23.04 1.91 -1.65
C ARG A 432 23.22 0.93 -2.80
N HIS A 433 22.74 1.25 -3.99
CA HIS A 433 22.85 0.39 -5.19
C HIS A 433 22.33 -1.03 -4.98
N VAL A 434 21.22 -1.17 -4.24
CA VAL A 434 20.60 -2.47 -3.93
C VAL A 434 19.93 -3.06 -5.16
N ILE A 435 19.21 -2.22 -5.91
CA ILE A 435 18.56 -2.51 -7.21
C ILE A 435 18.79 -1.37 -8.18
N SER A 436 18.63 -1.64 -9.49
CA SER A 436 18.72 -0.60 -10.52
C SER A 436 17.47 0.30 -10.56
N MET A 437 17.57 1.44 -11.25
CA MET A 437 16.44 2.35 -11.45
C MET A 437 15.33 1.68 -12.26
N GLU A 438 15.70 0.94 -13.29
CA GLU A 438 14.79 0.19 -14.16
C GLU A 438 14.01 -0.87 -13.37
N GLU A 439 14.70 -1.64 -12.49
CA GLU A 439 14.07 -2.62 -11.61
C GLU A 439 13.14 -1.94 -10.60
N ALA A 440 13.57 -0.84 -9.97
CA ALA A 440 12.76 -0.11 -9.00
C ALA A 440 11.45 0.39 -9.64
N ILE A 441 11.54 1.05 -10.80
CA ILE A 441 10.35 1.55 -11.53
C ILE A 441 9.45 0.38 -11.92
N HIS A 442 10.00 -0.73 -12.41
CA HIS A 442 9.22 -1.94 -12.72
C HIS A 442 8.48 -2.50 -11.51
N LYS A 443 9.16 -2.61 -10.36
CA LYS A 443 8.59 -3.08 -9.08
C LYS A 443 7.51 -2.13 -8.52
N MET A 444 7.50 -0.88 -8.93
CA MET A 444 6.54 0.15 -8.52
C MET A 444 5.43 0.42 -9.55
N SER A 445 5.53 -0.14 -10.77
CA SER A 445 4.55 0.16 -11.84
C SER A 445 4.14 -1.08 -12.63
N GLY A 446 4.99 -1.63 -13.47
CA GLY A 446 4.67 -2.74 -14.37
C GLY A 446 4.30 -4.03 -13.63
N MET A 447 5.03 -4.39 -12.56
CA MET A 447 4.72 -5.58 -11.76
C MET A 447 3.37 -5.47 -11.04
N PRO A 448 3.07 -4.38 -10.28
CA PRO A 448 1.76 -4.20 -9.67
C PRO A 448 0.62 -4.18 -10.71
N ALA A 449 0.82 -3.51 -11.86
CA ALA A 449 -0.18 -3.50 -12.94
C ALA A 449 -0.47 -4.92 -13.46
N ALA A 450 0.58 -5.73 -13.66
CA ALA A 450 0.44 -7.12 -14.07
C ALA A 450 -0.28 -7.97 -13.01
N ARG A 451 0.06 -7.80 -11.73
CA ARG A 451 -0.61 -8.48 -10.61
C ARG A 451 -2.10 -8.14 -10.54
N LEU A 452 -2.45 -6.88 -10.71
CA LEU A 452 -3.83 -6.37 -10.74
C LEU A 452 -4.54 -6.68 -12.07
N GLN A 453 -3.84 -7.25 -13.06
CA GLN A 453 -4.35 -7.52 -14.42
C GLN A 453 -4.88 -6.25 -15.11
N LEU A 454 -4.21 -5.11 -14.90
CA LEU A 454 -4.56 -3.84 -15.56
C LEU A 454 -3.96 -3.80 -16.96
N PRO A 455 -4.79 -3.86 -18.03
CA PRO A 455 -4.29 -3.95 -19.41
C PRO A 455 -3.78 -2.61 -19.95
N ASP A 456 -4.10 -1.51 -19.28
CA ASP A 456 -3.92 -0.15 -19.80
C ASP A 456 -3.08 0.76 -18.90
N ARG A 457 -2.41 0.24 -17.85
CA ARG A 457 -1.63 1.03 -16.89
C ARG A 457 -0.27 0.38 -16.59
N GLY A 458 0.60 1.13 -15.90
CA GLY A 458 1.90 0.66 -15.40
C GLY A 458 3.05 0.69 -16.41
N LEU A 459 2.81 1.12 -17.66
CA LEU A 459 3.82 1.21 -18.72
C LEU A 459 3.74 2.53 -19.49
N ILE A 460 4.89 3.04 -19.95
CA ILE A 460 4.94 4.09 -20.98
C ILE A 460 4.88 3.42 -22.35
N LYS A 461 3.68 3.32 -22.90
CA LYS A 461 3.42 2.70 -24.19
C LYS A 461 2.18 3.34 -24.84
N ILE A 462 2.18 3.41 -26.18
CA ILE A 462 1.01 3.90 -26.94
C ILE A 462 -0.22 3.03 -26.59
N GLY A 463 -1.35 3.69 -26.30
CA GLY A 463 -2.60 3.09 -25.89
C GLY A 463 -2.79 2.98 -24.36
N MET A 464 -1.73 3.18 -23.56
CA MET A 464 -1.82 3.18 -22.09
C MET A 464 -2.43 4.48 -21.58
N LYS A 465 -3.06 4.41 -20.40
CA LYS A 465 -3.50 5.60 -19.66
C LYS A 465 -2.30 6.47 -19.30
N ALA A 466 -2.52 7.75 -19.41
CA ALA A 466 -1.48 8.74 -19.16
C ALA A 466 -1.34 9.04 -17.65
N ASP A 467 -0.98 8.01 -16.89
CA ASP A 467 -0.45 8.09 -15.54
C ASP A 467 1.08 8.16 -15.69
N VAL A 468 1.65 9.34 -15.52
CA VAL A 468 3.07 9.60 -15.83
C VAL A 468 3.69 10.44 -14.73
N VAL A 469 4.92 10.12 -14.34
CA VAL A 469 5.70 10.88 -13.37
C VAL A 469 6.98 11.42 -14.01
N VAL A 470 7.33 12.66 -13.65
CA VAL A 470 8.60 13.30 -14.00
C VAL A 470 9.33 13.64 -12.71
N PHE A 471 10.52 13.08 -12.51
CA PHE A 471 11.30 13.30 -11.30
C PHE A 471 12.79 13.44 -11.60
N ASP A 472 13.51 14.12 -10.69
CA ASP A 472 14.96 14.26 -10.74
C ASP A 472 15.64 13.10 -9.99
N PRO A 473 16.30 12.16 -10.69
CA PRO A 473 16.97 11.02 -10.05
C PRO A 473 18.07 11.41 -9.07
N ALA A 474 18.65 12.61 -9.23
CA ALA A 474 19.70 13.11 -8.35
C ALA A 474 19.16 13.70 -7.04
N LYS A 475 17.86 14.09 -7.02
CA LYS A 475 17.24 14.78 -5.88
C LYS A 475 16.16 13.98 -5.19
N VAL A 476 15.55 12.98 -5.85
CA VAL A 476 14.47 12.20 -5.26
C VAL A 476 14.92 11.54 -3.97
N ILE A 477 14.18 11.82 -2.87
CA ILE A 477 14.47 11.32 -1.53
C ILE A 477 13.25 11.46 -0.61
N ASP A 478 13.09 10.54 0.34
CA ASP A 478 12.19 10.70 1.46
C ASP A 478 12.78 11.67 2.49
N LYS A 479 11.92 12.45 3.14
CA LYS A 479 12.27 13.39 4.20
C LYS A 479 11.68 12.99 5.54
N ALA A 480 10.60 12.19 5.50
CA ALA A 480 9.93 11.71 6.68
C ALA A 480 10.83 10.79 7.51
N THR A 481 10.91 11.06 8.81
CA THR A 481 11.59 10.20 9.79
C THR A 481 10.61 9.74 10.86
N PHE A 482 11.00 8.78 11.69
CA PHE A 482 10.15 8.32 12.79
C PHE A 482 9.90 9.42 13.83
N GLU A 483 10.83 10.35 14.00
CA GLU A 483 10.71 11.50 14.92
C GLU A 483 9.95 12.67 14.29
N LYS A 484 10.03 12.82 12.96
CA LYS A 484 9.39 13.88 12.20
C LYS A 484 8.70 13.28 10.97
N PRO A 485 7.58 12.56 11.16
CA PRO A 485 6.95 11.83 10.07
C PRO A 485 6.22 12.72 9.06
N HIS A 486 5.74 13.88 9.47
CA HIS A 486 5.02 14.81 8.60
C HIS A 486 5.98 15.65 7.75
N GLN A 487 6.64 15.00 6.80
CA GLN A 487 7.49 15.64 5.81
C GLN A 487 7.27 14.99 4.45
N TYR A 488 6.92 15.80 3.45
CA TYR A 488 6.77 15.32 2.09
C TYR A 488 8.10 14.96 1.46
N SER A 489 8.09 13.98 0.57
CA SER A 489 9.22 13.62 -0.28
C SER A 489 9.58 14.74 -1.26
N GLU A 490 10.84 14.79 -1.68
CA GLU A 490 11.37 15.75 -2.64
C GLU A 490 11.80 15.04 -3.93
N GLY A 491 11.94 15.82 -5.02
CA GLY A 491 12.47 15.37 -6.29
C GLY A 491 11.42 15.02 -7.35
N PHE A 492 10.15 14.80 -6.99
CA PHE A 492 9.05 14.69 -7.95
C PHE A 492 8.61 16.09 -8.40
N ARG A 493 8.63 16.32 -9.73
CA ARG A 493 8.30 17.62 -10.31
C ARG A 493 6.88 17.65 -10.85
N ASP A 494 6.54 16.72 -11.74
CA ASP A 494 5.22 16.64 -12.37
C ASP A 494 4.65 15.24 -12.24
N VAL A 495 3.36 15.13 -11.91
CA VAL A 495 2.61 13.87 -11.88
C VAL A 495 1.31 14.07 -12.63
N LEU A 496 1.10 13.24 -13.63
CA LEU A 496 -0.13 13.17 -14.39
C LEU A 496 -0.93 11.94 -13.94
N VAL A 497 -2.22 12.15 -13.70
CA VAL A 497 -3.20 11.09 -13.44
C VAL A 497 -4.27 11.17 -14.52
N ASN A 498 -4.47 10.09 -15.27
CA ASN A 498 -5.40 10.07 -16.40
C ASN A 498 -5.24 11.28 -17.34
N GLY A 499 -3.98 11.66 -17.65
CA GLY A 499 -3.63 12.75 -18.54
C GLY A 499 -3.77 14.16 -17.97
N LYS A 500 -4.13 14.32 -16.69
CA LYS A 500 -4.25 15.60 -16.00
C LYS A 500 -3.12 15.81 -15.00
N LEU A 501 -2.57 17.02 -14.95
CA LEU A 501 -1.51 17.38 -14.01
C LEU A 501 -2.06 17.48 -12.58
N ALA A 502 -1.89 16.44 -11.78
CA ALA A 502 -2.25 16.42 -10.36
C ALA A 502 -1.14 17.06 -9.48
N LEU A 503 0.13 16.94 -9.90
CA LEU A 503 1.28 17.68 -9.36
C LEU A 503 1.96 18.41 -10.51
N ARG A 504 2.29 19.70 -10.33
CA ARG A 504 3.03 20.51 -11.29
C ARG A 504 4.09 21.36 -10.62
N ASP A 505 5.32 21.30 -11.10
CA ASP A 505 6.47 22.00 -10.52
C ASP A 505 6.59 21.79 -9.00
N GLY A 506 6.33 20.54 -8.54
CA GLY A 506 6.36 20.14 -7.14
C GLY A 506 5.18 20.65 -6.30
N LYS A 507 4.14 21.21 -6.90
CA LYS A 507 2.94 21.71 -6.21
C LYS A 507 1.70 20.94 -6.64
N VAL A 508 0.90 20.50 -5.66
CA VAL A 508 -0.39 19.87 -5.91
C VAL A 508 -1.34 20.87 -6.55
N THR A 509 -2.06 20.43 -7.57
CA THR A 509 -3.07 21.20 -8.29
C THR A 509 -4.48 20.95 -7.73
N GLU A 510 -5.47 21.60 -8.30
CA GLU A 510 -6.88 21.37 -7.96
C GLU A 510 -7.49 20.20 -8.76
N GLU A 511 -6.74 19.56 -9.65
CA GLU A 511 -7.22 18.45 -10.47
C GLU A 511 -7.57 17.23 -9.60
N ARG A 512 -8.74 16.67 -9.83
CA ARG A 512 -9.25 15.44 -9.20
C ARG A 512 -9.57 14.43 -10.29
N ALA A 513 -8.51 14.00 -10.97
CA ALA A 513 -8.64 13.14 -12.15
C ALA A 513 -8.62 11.65 -11.81
N GLY A 514 -8.49 11.26 -10.55
CA GLY A 514 -8.53 9.87 -10.11
C GLY A 514 -9.88 9.23 -10.39
N ARG A 515 -9.83 7.91 -10.62
CA ARG A 515 -11.00 7.08 -10.94
C ARG A 515 -10.98 5.81 -10.11
N VAL A 516 -12.15 5.21 -9.95
CA VAL A 516 -12.25 3.83 -9.48
C VAL A 516 -11.66 2.90 -10.54
N VAL A 517 -10.73 2.04 -10.12
CA VAL A 517 -10.14 0.98 -10.94
C VAL A 517 -10.79 -0.33 -10.52
N TYR A 518 -11.70 -0.80 -11.34
CA TYR A 518 -12.47 -2.00 -11.03
C TYR A 518 -11.69 -3.28 -11.34
N GLY A 519 -11.89 -4.28 -10.49
CA GLY A 519 -11.33 -5.63 -10.66
C GLY A 519 -11.99 -6.43 -11.80
N PRO A 520 -11.45 -7.62 -12.10
CA PRO A 520 -11.75 -8.37 -13.33
C PRO A 520 -13.17 -8.87 -13.44
N ALA A 521 -13.88 -9.03 -12.32
CA ALA A 521 -15.26 -9.53 -12.32
C ALA A 521 -16.32 -8.44 -12.51
N TYR A 522 -15.94 -7.17 -12.40
CA TYR A 522 -16.87 -6.05 -12.57
C TYR A 522 -17.45 -6.01 -13.99
N ARG A 523 -18.76 -5.77 -14.06
CA ARG A 523 -19.46 -5.51 -15.33
C ARG A 523 -20.28 -4.24 -15.15
N PRO A 524 -20.01 -3.19 -15.94
CA PRO A 524 -20.87 -2.01 -15.94
C PRO A 524 -22.28 -2.41 -16.39
N ASN A 525 -23.29 -1.91 -15.69
CA ASN A 525 -24.70 -2.08 -16.06
C ASN A 525 -25.01 -1.27 -17.32
#